data_e54d55fd53952f3739ca994ab0d29621
#
_entry.id   e54d55fd53952f3739ca994ab0d29621
#
_cell.length_a   1.000
_cell.length_b   1.000
_cell.length_c   1.000
_cell.angle_alpha   90.00
_cell.angle_beta   90.00
_cell.angle_gamma   90.00
#
_symmetry.space_group_name_H-M   'P 1'
#
loop_
_entity.id
_entity.type
_entity.pdbx_description
1 polymer ?
#
loop_
_entity_poly.entity_id
_entity_poly.type
_entity_poly.pdbx_seq_one_letter_code
_entity_poly.pdbx_strand_id
1 'polypeptide(L)'
;VLIQTFMAGLGTAAFSVLYRVPKKYFLDLGTLGAGSWLLYLLIWNNTHHEVLAILFPALLVTITSRFLAHYRRCPATVFLASSMFPLIPGMSFYRAVYFLLIGNADLGLSFLRACFLASFTIAIAVSLTQQIPSRYFVLGKKK
;
A
#
# COMPACT_ATOMS: atom_id res chain seq x y z
N VAL A 1 3.40 -17.72 -1.10
CA VAL A 1 2.98 -16.59 -1.93
C VAL A 1 1.45 -16.50 -2.00
N LEU A 2 0.72 -17.52 -2.52
CA LEU A 2 -0.73 -17.47 -2.70
C LEU A 2 -1.52 -17.19 -1.42
N ILE A 3 -1.21 -17.91 -0.34
CA ILE A 3 -1.89 -17.72 0.96
C ILE A 3 -1.67 -16.31 1.48
N GLN A 4 -0.45 -15.79 1.41
CA GLN A 4 -0.13 -14.43 1.87
C GLN A 4 -0.87 -13.38 1.05
N THR A 5 -0.92 -13.55 -0.26
CA THR A 5 -1.65 -12.64 -1.18
C THR A 5 -3.14 -12.64 -0.87
N PHE A 6 -3.74 -13.81 -0.66
CA PHE A 6 -5.15 -13.92 -0.31
C PHE A 6 -5.45 -13.25 1.04
N MET A 7 -4.62 -13.50 2.06
CA MET A 7 -4.77 -12.90 3.38
C MET A 7 -4.55 -11.38 3.36
N ALA A 8 -3.64 -10.88 2.53
CA ALA A 8 -3.48 -9.43 2.33
C ALA A 8 -4.74 -8.80 1.73
N GLY A 9 -5.37 -9.45 0.76
CA GLY A 9 -6.64 -9.00 0.19
C GLY A 9 -7.79 -9.00 1.20
N LEU A 10 -7.93 -10.07 1.98
CA LEU A 10 -8.93 -10.14 3.05
C LEU A 10 -8.68 -9.09 4.14
N GLY A 11 -7.42 -8.91 4.56
CA GLY A 11 -7.03 -7.90 5.53
C GLY A 11 -7.36 -6.49 5.05
N THR A 12 -7.08 -6.17 3.78
CA THR A 12 -7.42 -4.89 3.16
C THR A 12 -8.93 -4.65 3.14
N ALA A 13 -9.72 -5.64 2.74
CA ALA A 13 -11.17 -5.54 2.73
C ALA A 13 -11.73 -5.37 4.15
N ALA A 14 -11.22 -6.11 5.13
CA ALA A 14 -11.61 -5.98 6.54
C ALA A 14 -11.22 -4.61 7.11
N PHE A 15 -10.00 -4.14 6.81
CA PHE A 15 -9.52 -2.84 7.27
C PHE A 15 -10.33 -1.67 6.69
N SER A 16 -10.89 -1.82 5.49
CA SER A 16 -11.75 -0.81 4.87
C SER A 16 -13.04 -0.53 5.66
N VAL A 17 -13.46 -1.46 6.52
CA VAL A 17 -14.59 -1.26 7.45
C VAL A 17 -14.29 -0.12 8.43
N LEU A 18 -13.06 0.00 8.91
CA LEU A 18 -12.64 1.07 9.81
C LEU A 18 -12.77 2.46 9.17
N TYR A 19 -12.57 2.55 7.87
CA TYR A 19 -12.76 3.79 7.10
C TYR A 19 -14.21 4.01 6.66
N ARG A 20 -15.15 3.18 7.14
CA ARG A 20 -16.57 3.23 6.77
C ARG A 20 -16.80 3.23 5.25
N VAL A 21 -15.97 2.49 4.53
CA VAL A 21 -16.11 2.35 3.09
C VAL A 21 -17.36 1.57 2.76
N PRO A 22 -18.18 1.99 1.79
CA PRO A 22 -19.37 1.23 1.38
C PRO A 22 -19.01 -0.18 0.93
N LYS A 23 -19.78 -1.18 1.36
CA LYS A 23 -19.55 -2.62 1.10
C LYS A 23 -19.37 -2.96 -0.37
N LYS A 24 -19.98 -2.18 -1.27
CA LYS A 24 -19.87 -2.34 -2.73
C LYS A 24 -18.43 -2.20 -3.27
N TYR A 25 -17.52 -1.60 -2.51
CA TYR A 25 -16.11 -1.42 -2.90
C TYR A 25 -15.16 -2.43 -2.25
N PHE A 26 -15.64 -3.32 -1.36
CA PHE A 26 -14.79 -4.26 -0.65
C PHE A 26 -14.03 -5.21 -1.58
N LEU A 27 -14.70 -5.64 -2.65
CA LEU A 27 -14.06 -6.51 -3.65
C LEU A 27 -12.94 -5.77 -4.39
N ASP A 28 -13.21 -4.54 -4.82
CA ASP A 28 -12.22 -3.69 -5.51
C ASP A 28 -11.00 -3.45 -4.60
N LEU A 29 -11.23 -3.18 -3.31
CA LEU A 29 -10.17 -2.95 -2.32
C LEU A 29 -9.39 -4.23 -2.00
N GLY A 30 -10.10 -5.34 -1.82
CA GLY A 30 -9.48 -6.64 -1.57
C GLY A 30 -8.57 -7.09 -2.73
N THR A 31 -9.03 -6.94 -3.96
CA THR A 31 -8.24 -7.28 -5.17
C THR A 31 -7.03 -6.34 -5.32
N LEU A 32 -7.19 -5.06 -5.02
CA LEU A 32 -6.08 -4.10 -5.08
C LEU A 32 -5.03 -4.36 -3.99
N GLY A 33 -5.47 -4.65 -2.76
CA GLY A 33 -4.58 -5.04 -1.67
C GLY A 33 -3.85 -6.36 -1.94
N ALA A 34 -4.55 -7.38 -2.45
CA ALA A 34 -3.93 -8.64 -2.86
C ALA A 34 -2.91 -8.42 -3.99
N GLY A 35 -3.27 -7.66 -5.01
CA GLY A 35 -2.38 -7.35 -6.14
C GLY A 35 -1.13 -6.59 -5.73
N SER A 36 -1.25 -5.63 -4.82
CA SER A 36 -0.11 -4.89 -4.28
C SER A 36 0.85 -5.80 -3.51
N TRP A 37 0.33 -6.69 -2.68
CA TRP A 37 1.14 -7.64 -1.92
C TRP A 37 1.80 -8.69 -2.81
N LEU A 38 1.07 -9.18 -3.82
CA LEU A 38 1.64 -10.10 -4.81
C LEU A 38 2.83 -9.46 -5.54
N LEU A 39 2.67 -8.23 -6.00
CA LEU A 39 3.74 -7.50 -6.69
C LEU A 39 4.94 -7.27 -5.76
N TYR A 40 4.69 -6.92 -4.49
CA TYR A 40 5.73 -6.83 -3.46
C TYR A 40 6.54 -8.13 -3.36
N LEU A 41 5.86 -9.27 -3.20
CA LEU A 41 6.52 -10.57 -3.07
C LEU A 41 7.30 -10.97 -4.33
N LEU A 42 6.77 -10.69 -5.52
CA LEU A 42 7.45 -10.99 -6.79
C LEU A 42 8.74 -10.18 -6.92
N ILE A 43 8.70 -8.88 -6.62
CA ILE A 43 9.89 -8.03 -6.72
C ILE A 43 10.89 -8.41 -5.63
N TRP A 44 10.44 -8.61 -4.41
CA TRP A 44 11.30 -9.01 -3.30
C TRP A 44 12.05 -10.32 -3.58
N ASN A 45 11.36 -11.34 -4.09
CA ASN A 45 11.97 -12.63 -4.40
C ASN A 45 12.98 -12.58 -5.54
N ASN A 46 12.82 -11.63 -6.48
CA ASN A 46 13.72 -11.53 -7.63
C ASN A 46 14.90 -10.57 -7.40
N THR A 47 14.70 -9.50 -6.64
CA THR A 47 15.70 -8.43 -6.54
C THR A 47 16.34 -8.30 -5.17
N HIS A 48 15.66 -8.74 -4.10
CA HIS A 48 16.02 -8.53 -2.69
C HIS A 48 16.27 -7.04 -2.33
N HIS A 49 15.79 -6.10 -3.17
CA HIS A 49 15.88 -4.67 -2.92
C HIS A 49 14.59 -4.14 -2.27
N GLU A 50 14.67 -3.79 -0.98
CA GLU A 50 13.53 -3.36 -0.18
C GLU A 50 12.81 -2.15 -0.78
N VAL A 51 13.57 -1.15 -1.21
CA VAL A 51 13.00 0.08 -1.80
C VAL A 51 12.20 -0.21 -3.06
N LEU A 52 12.73 -1.02 -3.98
CA LEU A 52 12.03 -1.37 -5.22
C LEU A 52 10.79 -2.21 -4.95
N ALA A 53 10.89 -3.15 -4.01
CA ALA A 53 9.77 -4.01 -3.63
C ALA A 53 8.60 -3.23 -3.03
N ILE A 54 8.84 -2.07 -2.43
CA ILE A 54 7.79 -1.20 -1.89
C ILE A 54 7.33 -0.15 -2.91
N LEU A 55 8.26 0.43 -3.67
CA LEU A 55 7.98 1.52 -4.61
C LEU A 55 6.95 1.12 -5.68
N PHE A 56 7.19 0.02 -6.38
CA PHE A 56 6.32 -0.40 -7.48
C PHE A 56 4.90 -0.75 -7.03
N PRO A 57 4.69 -1.55 -5.95
CA PRO A 57 3.34 -1.77 -5.43
C PRO A 57 2.66 -0.48 -4.94
N ALA A 58 3.41 0.43 -4.31
CA ALA A 58 2.86 1.71 -3.88
C ALA A 58 2.42 2.58 -5.08
N LEU A 59 3.20 2.62 -6.16
CA LEU A 59 2.79 3.27 -7.41
C LEU A 59 1.56 2.61 -8.03
N LEU A 60 1.50 1.28 -8.07
CA LEU A 60 0.35 0.55 -8.57
C LEU A 60 -0.91 0.90 -7.78
N VAL A 61 -0.84 0.88 -6.44
CA VAL A 61 -1.98 1.24 -5.57
C VAL A 61 -2.42 2.67 -5.81
N THR A 62 -1.48 3.63 -5.86
CA THR A 62 -1.82 5.05 -6.01
C THR A 62 -2.46 5.35 -7.36
N ILE A 63 -1.91 4.81 -8.45
CA ILE A 63 -2.46 5.00 -9.80
C ILE A 63 -3.84 4.36 -9.92
N THR A 64 -3.97 3.10 -9.48
CA THR A 64 -5.24 2.36 -9.57
C THR A 64 -6.31 2.97 -8.67
N SER A 65 -5.96 3.44 -7.48
CA SER A 65 -6.89 4.15 -6.58
C SER A 65 -7.47 5.41 -7.23
N ARG A 66 -6.64 6.18 -7.93
CA ARG A 66 -7.12 7.38 -8.65
C ARG A 66 -8.02 7.03 -9.83
N PHE A 67 -7.69 5.96 -10.56
CA PHE A 67 -8.52 5.46 -11.64
C PHE A 67 -9.88 4.97 -11.13
N LEU A 68 -9.89 4.14 -10.07
CA LEU A 68 -11.11 3.65 -9.45
C LEU A 68 -11.97 4.80 -8.90
N ALA A 69 -11.35 5.76 -8.23
CA ALA A 69 -12.03 6.93 -7.69
C ALA A 69 -12.79 7.71 -8.78
N HIS A 70 -12.15 7.90 -9.92
CA HIS A 70 -12.78 8.56 -11.05
C HIS A 70 -13.94 7.73 -11.62
N TYR A 71 -13.72 6.42 -11.83
CA TYR A 71 -14.74 5.52 -12.35
C TYR A 71 -15.95 5.38 -11.40
N ARG A 72 -15.69 5.26 -10.10
CA ARG A 72 -16.72 5.09 -9.06
C ARG A 72 -17.29 6.41 -8.53
N ARG A 73 -16.79 7.55 -8.99
CA ARG A 73 -17.20 8.91 -8.56
C ARG A 73 -17.12 9.09 -7.04
N CYS A 74 -16.00 8.71 -6.45
CA CYS A 74 -15.74 8.88 -5.02
C CYS A 74 -14.31 9.39 -4.79
N PRO A 75 -13.99 9.92 -3.59
CA PRO A 75 -12.65 10.42 -3.30
C PRO A 75 -11.59 9.32 -3.43
N ALA A 76 -10.46 9.63 -4.04
CA ALA A 76 -9.34 8.69 -4.22
C ALA A 76 -8.77 8.18 -2.88
N THR A 77 -8.88 9.00 -1.85
CA THR A 77 -8.43 8.67 -0.49
C THR A 77 -9.11 7.42 0.09
N VAL A 78 -10.34 7.14 -0.31
CA VAL A 78 -11.09 5.95 0.12
C VAL A 78 -10.39 4.67 -0.34
N PHE A 79 -9.96 4.62 -1.60
CA PHE A 79 -9.23 3.48 -2.13
C PHE A 79 -7.78 3.48 -1.68
N LEU A 80 -7.12 4.64 -1.68
CA LEU A 80 -5.72 4.77 -1.32
C LEU A 80 -5.45 4.31 0.11
N ALA A 81 -6.20 4.86 1.09
CA ALA A 81 -5.96 4.59 2.51
C ALA A 81 -6.12 3.10 2.86
N SER A 82 -7.17 2.46 2.32
CA SER A 82 -7.41 1.04 2.59
C SER A 82 -6.42 0.12 1.89
N SER A 83 -6.10 0.40 0.61
CA SER A 83 -5.26 -0.51 -0.19
C SER A 83 -3.77 -0.38 0.09
N MET A 84 -3.32 0.71 0.73
CA MET A 84 -1.95 0.86 1.23
C MET A 84 -1.66 0.00 2.47
N PHE A 85 -2.70 -0.47 3.15
CA PHE A 85 -2.56 -1.20 4.42
C PHE A 85 -1.52 -2.33 4.40
N PRO A 86 -1.46 -3.23 3.40
CA PRO A 86 -0.46 -4.28 3.37
C PRO A 86 0.99 -3.80 3.25
N LEU A 87 1.20 -2.59 2.71
CA LEU A 87 2.53 -2.02 2.49
C LEU A 87 3.05 -1.20 3.69
N ILE A 88 2.18 -0.87 4.65
CA ILE A 88 2.58 -0.11 5.84
C ILE A 88 3.54 -0.94 6.68
N PRO A 89 4.72 -0.43 7.05
CA PRO A 89 5.75 -1.19 7.76
C PRO A 89 5.44 -1.37 9.25
N GLY A 90 4.22 -1.83 9.58
CA GLY A 90 3.76 -1.97 10.96
C GLY A 90 4.55 -2.99 11.77
N MET A 91 4.92 -4.13 11.17
CA MET A 91 5.71 -5.15 11.84
C MET A 91 7.15 -4.69 12.10
N SER A 92 7.75 -3.95 11.17
CA SER A 92 9.07 -3.37 11.35
C SER A 92 9.08 -2.34 12.48
N PHE A 93 8.03 -1.50 12.56
CA PHE A 93 7.85 -0.55 13.64
C PHE A 93 7.68 -1.25 15.00
N TYR A 94 6.82 -2.26 15.06
CA TYR A 94 6.63 -3.05 16.29
C TYR A 94 7.95 -3.66 16.78
N ARG A 95 8.70 -4.32 15.89
CA ARG A 95 9.99 -4.92 16.23
C ARG A 95 11.02 -3.89 16.66
N ALA A 96 11.06 -2.72 16.01
CA ALA A 96 11.94 -1.64 16.40
C ALA A 96 11.71 -1.23 17.86
N VAL A 97 10.46 -0.94 18.23
CA VAL A 97 10.08 -0.58 19.59
C VAL A 97 10.38 -1.69 20.58
N TYR A 98 10.02 -2.93 20.24
CA TYR A 98 10.27 -4.09 21.10
C TYR A 98 11.76 -4.26 21.43
N PHE A 99 12.65 -4.25 20.41
CA PHE A 99 14.08 -4.43 20.63
C PHE A 99 14.73 -3.26 21.35
N LEU A 100 14.25 -2.04 21.15
CA LEU A 100 14.71 -0.89 21.92
C LEU A 100 14.34 -1.00 23.41
N LEU A 101 13.13 -1.47 23.71
CA LEU A 101 12.67 -1.62 25.11
C LEU A 101 13.42 -2.71 25.87
N ILE A 102 13.83 -3.80 25.21
CA ILE A 102 14.62 -4.86 25.85
C ILE A 102 16.13 -4.57 25.88
N GLY A 103 16.54 -3.35 25.47
CA GLY A 103 17.93 -2.91 25.52
C GLY A 103 18.82 -3.36 24.36
N ASN A 104 18.25 -3.98 23.33
CA ASN A 104 18.99 -4.36 22.12
C ASN A 104 18.92 -3.26 21.08
N ALA A 105 19.75 -2.22 21.26
CA ALA A 105 19.74 -1.02 20.42
C ALA A 105 20.07 -1.32 18.95
N ASP A 106 21.00 -2.23 18.66
CA ASP A 106 21.44 -2.53 17.29
C ASP A 106 20.32 -3.10 16.44
N LEU A 107 19.60 -4.09 16.95
CA LEU A 107 18.44 -4.65 16.27
C LEU A 107 17.29 -3.65 16.19
N GLY A 108 17.03 -2.91 17.27
CA GLY A 108 16.02 -1.86 17.30
C GLY A 108 16.22 -0.80 16.23
N LEU A 109 17.45 -0.28 16.11
CA LEU A 109 17.81 0.72 15.10
C LEU A 109 17.75 0.17 13.67
N SER A 110 18.11 -1.10 13.46
CA SER A 110 18.02 -1.72 12.13
C SER A 110 16.58 -1.81 11.63
N PHE A 111 15.63 -2.22 12.49
CA PHE A 111 14.20 -2.25 12.16
C PHE A 111 13.60 -0.85 12.02
N LEU A 112 14.07 0.11 12.82
CA LEU A 112 13.65 1.51 12.70
C LEU A 112 14.07 2.09 11.35
N ARG A 113 15.30 1.83 10.92
CA ARG A 113 15.79 2.23 9.58
C ARG A 113 14.93 1.64 8.46
N ALA A 114 14.62 0.33 8.51
CA ALA A 114 13.74 -0.31 7.54
C ALA A 114 12.35 0.35 7.50
N CYS A 115 11.78 0.66 8.68
CA CYS A 115 10.51 1.36 8.79
C CYS A 115 10.54 2.75 8.14
N PHE A 116 11.58 3.55 8.39
CA PHE A 116 11.75 4.86 7.76
C PHE A 116 11.91 4.75 6.25
N LEU A 117 12.75 3.85 5.74
CA LEU A 117 12.94 3.63 4.31
C LEU A 117 11.62 3.28 3.63
N ALA A 118 10.85 2.35 4.20
CA ALA A 118 9.55 1.98 3.67
C ALA A 118 8.57 3.17 3.64
N SER A 119 8.49 3.92 4.74
CA SER A 119 7.59 5.08 4.85
C SER A 119 7.95 6.19 3.85
N PHE A 120 9.23 6.53 3.70
CA PHE A 120 9.69 7.49 2.69
C PHE A 120 9.41 7.01 1.27
N THR A 121 9.62 5.74 0.98
CA THR A 121 9.35 5.15 -0.34
C THR A 121 7.86 5.28 -0.70
N ILE A 122 6.97 4.96 0.25
CA ILE A 122 5.51 5.13 0.07
C ILE A 122 5.17 6.60 -0.15
N ALA A 123 5.73 7.51 0.65
CA ALA A 123 5.47 8.95 0.52
C ALA A 123 5.91 9.50 -0.84
N ILE A 124 7.06 9.07 -1.36
CA ILE A 124 7.54 9.42 -2.70
C ILE A 124 6.58 8.89 -3.77
N ALA A 125 6.17 7.62 -3.68
CA ALA A 125 5.24 7.02 -4.64
C ALA A 125 3.91 7.79 -4.71
N VAL A 126 3.35 8.13 -3.54
CA VAL A 126 2.10 8.90 -3.43
C VAL A 126 2.30 10.30 -4.01
N SER A 127 3.38 11.00 -3.65
CA SER A 127 3.66 12.36 -4.10
C SER A 127 3.84 12.44 -5.61
N LEU A 128 4.60 11.53 -6.20
CA LEU A 128 4.81 11.46 -7.65
C LEU A 128 3.49 11.25 -8.39
N THR A 129 2.67 10.35 -7.89
CA THR A 129 1.37 10.04 -8.53
C THR A 129 0.40 11.22 -8.40
N GLN A 130 0.41 11.95 -7.30
CA GLN A 130 -0.48 13.09 -7.09
C GLN A 130 -0.17 14.28 -8.03
N GLN A 131 1.07 14.40 -8.52
CA GLN A 131 1.44 15.42 -9.49
C GLN A 131 0.84 15.17 -10.88
N ILE A 132 0.40 13.95 -11.19
CA ILE A 132 -0.23 13.63 -12.46
C ILE A 132 -1.60 14.29 -12.52
N PRO A 133 -1.86 15.19 -13.52
CA PRO A 133 -3.15 15.87 -13.63
C PRO A 133 -4.32 14.89 -13.76
N SER A 134 -5.42 15.18 -13.08
CA SER A 134 -6.62 14.32 -13.07
C SER A 134 -7.21 14.07 -14.46
N ARG A 135 -6.93 14.94 -15.43
CA ARG A 135 -7.37 14.80 -16.84
C ARG A 135 -6.90 13.50 -17.51
N TYR A 136 -5.77 12.93 -17.08
CA TYR A 136 -5.26 11.67 -17.63
C TYR A 136 -5.99 10.44 -17.10
N PHE A 137 -6.71 10.57 -15.99
CA PHE A 137 -7.54 9.51 -15.42
C PHE A 137 -8.98 9.54 -15.93
N VAL A 138 -9.33 10.58 -16.71
CA VAL A 138 -10.63 10.73 -17.37
C VAL A 138 -10.58 9.95 -18.68
N LEU A 139 -10.72 8.64 -18.64
CA LEU A 139 -10.98 7.82 -19.82
C LEU A 139 -12.44 8.01 -20.24
N GLY A 140 -12.66 8.93 -21.20
CA GLY A 140 -13.86 8.95 -21.99
C GLY A 140 -15.16 9.39 -21.32
N LYS A 141 -15.39 10.70 -21.27
CA LYS A 141 -16.69 11.26 -21.64
C LYS A 141 -16.44 12.55 -22.40
N LYS A 142 -16.23 12.43 -23.69
CA LYS A 142 -16.88 13.39 -24.59
C LYS A 142 -18.38 13.18 -24.36
N LYS A 143 -19.01 14.24 -23.83
CA LYS A 143 -20.41 14.61 -23.83
C LYS A 143 -21.45 13.51 -23.94
#